data_4bab90062166129ab37110e51f996f1a
#
_entry.id   4bab90062166129ab37110e51f996f1a
#
_cell.length_a   1.000
_cell.length_b   1.000
_cell.length_c   1.000
_cell.angle_alpha   90.00
_cell.angle_beta   90.00
_cell.angle_gamma   90.00
#
_symmetry.space_group_name_H-M   'P 1'
#
loop_
_entity.id
_entity.type
_entity.pdbx_description
1 polymer ?
#
loop_
_entity_poly.entity_id
_entity_poly.type
_entity_poly.pdbx_seq_one_letter_code
_entity_poly.pdbx_strand_id
1 'polypeptide(L)'
;EKIAELTPHSNQNKKKFYIKKTKSLDSTKKYFNESQSISGVELKEFSLLYLIINNLSFFQANIHLIENVKLFTEINKQIFNSTIERLKSGEQMIIESLNLDKQLLDKINKFAPIKHILKNKSDNDDQVIELLDDISKDLFNYDLEFRIQELESRFSKDMSETTFNELKELKNERKIN
;
A
#
# COMPACT_ATOMS: atom_id res chain seq x y z
N GLU A 1 -20.07 -67.26 29.84
CA GLU A 1 -20.71 -65.98 29.46
C GLU A 1 -19.78 -65.19 28.63
N LYS A 2 -20.02 -65.07 27.32
CA LYS A 2 -19.25 -64.27 26.38
C LYS A 2 -20.00 -62.99 26.09
N ILE A 3 -19.49 -61.86 26.52
CA ILE A 3 -19.96 -60.54 26.13
C ILE A 3 -19.38 -60.23 24.77
N ALA A 4 -20.25 -60.19 23.76
CA ALA A 4 -19.86 -59.78 22.40
C ALA A 4 -19.81 -58.23 22.35
N GLU A 5 -18.62 -57.68 22.13
CA GLU A 5 -18.44 -56.25 21.84
C GLU A 5 -18.99 -55.90 20.47
N LEU A 6 -20.08 -55.14 20.46
CA LEU A 6 -20.66 -54.53 19.28
C LEU A 6 -19.91 -53.23 19.01
N THR A 7 -18.89 -53.26 18.15
CA THR A 7 -18.30 -52.05 17.56
C THR A 7 -19.12 -51.66 16.33
N PRO A 8 -19.71 -50.46 16.29
CA PRO A 8 -20.36 -49.98 15.06
C PRO A 8 -19.32 -49.62 14.03
N HIS A 9 -19.24 -50.39 12.97
CA HIS A 9 -18.50 -50.01 11.77
C HIS A 9 -19.18 -48.81 11.11
N SER A 10 -18.71 -47.60 11.46
CA SER A 10 -19.08 -46.39 10.78
C SER A 10 -18.38 -46.34 9.40
N ASN A 11 -19.09 -46.86 8.41
CA ASN A 11 -18.72 -46.68 7.00
C ASN A 11 -18.97 -45.20 6.61
N GLN A 12 -18.06 -44.31 7.00
CA GLN A 12 -18.08 -42.96 6.52
C GLN A 12 -17.61 -42.95 5.05
N ASN A 13 -18.56 -43.02 4.15
CA ASN A 13 -18.37 -42.66 2.75
C ASN A 13 -17.93 -41.19 2.66
N LYS A 14 -16.65 -40.94 2.77
CA LYS A 14 -16.05 -39.63 2.48
C LYS A 14 -16.30 -39.31 1.01
N LYS A 15 -17.41 -38.61 0.72
CA LYS A 15 -17.66 -38.03 -0.59
C LYS A 15 -16.47 -37.10 -0.87
N LYS A 16 -15.54 -37.52 -1.74
CA LYS A 16 -14.47 -36.64 -2.26
C LYS A 16 -15.15 -35.56 -3.07
N PHE A 17 -15.25 -34.35 -2.49
CA PHE A 17 -15.67 -33.18 -3.25
C PHE A 17 -14.56 -32.88 -4.27
N TYR A 18 -14.77 -33.28 -5.49
CA TYR A 18 -13.96 -32.84 -6.62
C TYR A 18 -14.34 -31.40 -6.94
N ILE A 19 -13.58 -30.44 -6.39
CA ILE A 19 -13.66 -29.06 -6.83
C ILE A 19 -13.15 -29.05 -8.28
N LYS A 20 -14.06 -28.95 -9.25
CA LYS A 20 -13.68 -28.72 -10.64
C LYS A 20 -12.86 -27.42 -10.66
N LYS A 21 -11.55 -27.53 -10.96
CA LYS A 21 -10.72 -26.35 -11.20
C LYS A 21 -11.30 -25.62 -12.41
N THR A 22 -12.04 -24.54 -12.17
CA THR A 22 -12.47 -23.65 -13.24
C THR A 22 -11.23 -22.98 -13.84
N LYS A 23 -11.15 -22.96 -15.18
CA LYS A 23 -10.07 -22.22 -15.87
C LYS A 23 -10.21 -20.74 -15.48
N SER A 24 -9.12 -20.14 -14.97
CA SER A 24 -9.12 -18.70 -14.70
C SER A 24 -9.31 -17.94 -16.02
N LEU A 25 -10.11 -16.87 -16.00
CA LEU A 25 -10.29 -15.97 -17.13
C LEU A 25 -8.94 -15.36 -17.54
N ASP A 26 -8.73 -15.12 -18.81
CA ASP A 26 -7.47 -14.53 -19.29
C ASP A 26 -7.24 -13.11 -18.73
N SER A 27 -8.34 -12.37 -18.49
CA SER A 27 -8.29 -11.09 -17.76
C SER A 27 -7.76 -11.24 -16.32
N THR A 28 -8.14 -12.31 -15.61
CA THR A 28 -7.66 -12.59 -14.26
C THR A 28 -6.17 -12.96 -14.27
N LYS A 29 -5.73 -13.73 -15.26
CA LYS A 29 -4.31 -14.07 -15.40
C LYS A 29 -3.47 -12.84 -15.71
N LYS A 30 -3.96 -11.97 -16.61
CA LYS A 30 -3.31 -10.71 -16.97
C LYS A 30 -3.18 -9.81 -15.73
N TYR A 31 -4.27 -9.64 -14.97
CA TYR A 31 -4.26 -8.87 -13.74
C TYR A 31 -3.24 -9.42 -12.73
N PHE A 32 -3.23 -10.74 -12.52
CA PHE A 32 -2.32 -11.40 -11.61
C PHE A 32 -0.84 -11.20 -12.03
N ASN A 33 -0.53 -11.39 -13.30
CA ASN A 33 0.83 -11.20 -13.80
C ASN A 33 1.30 -9.74 -13.66
N GLU A 34 0.44 -8.78 -13.93
CA GLU A 34 0.76 -7.36 -13.77
C GLU A 34 0.92 -6.98 -12.28
N SER A 35 0.10 -7.54 -11.39
CA SER A 35 0.18 -7.25 -9.95
C SER A 35 1.43 -7.83 -9.30
N GLN A 36 1.98 -8.93 -9.81
CA GLN A 36 3.22 -9.52 -9.28
C GLN A 36 4.46 -8.66 -9.50
N SER A 37 4.43 -7.75 -10.49
CA SER A 37 5.53 -6.82 -10.76
C SER A 37 5.51 -5.58 -9.88
N ILE A 38 4.45 -5.38 -9.08
CA ILE A 38 4.27 -4.20 -8.23
C ILE A 38 4.71 -4.53 -6.81
N SER A 39 5.61 -3.74 -6.25
CA SER A 39 6.08 -3.92 -4.89
C SER A 39 5.04 -3.49 -3.85
N GLY A 40 5.16 -3.97 -2.62
CA GLY A 40 4.26 -3.59 -1.53
C GLY A 40 4.28 -2.09 -1.24
N VAL A 41 5.45 -1.44 -1.34
CA VAL A 41 5.57 0.02 -1.17
C VAL A 41 4.92 0.77 -2.33
N GLU A 42 5.08 0.31 -3.56
CA GLU A 42 4.45 0.92 -4.74
C GLU A 42 2.92 0.88 -4.65
N LEU A 43 2.34 -0.19 -4.08
CA LEU A 43 0.89 -0.28 -3.82
C LEU A 43 0.42 0.78 -2.80
N LYS A 44 1.22 1.07 -1.78
CA LYS A 44 0.94 2.12 -0.80
C LYS A 44 1.03 3.51 -1.44
N GLU A 45 2.04 3.73 -2.26
CA GLU A 45 2.18 4.96 -3.05
C GLU A 45 1.02 5.16 -4.03
N PHE A 46 0.55 4.10 -4.69
CA PHE A 46 -0.65 4.16 -5.53
C PHE A 46 -1.90 4.51 -4.72
N SER A 47 -2.00 4.03 -3.48
CA SER A 47 -3.10 4.41 -2.58
C SER A 47 -3.06 5.90 -2.27
N LEU A 48 -1.89 6.46 -1.93
CA LEU A 48 -1.73 7.89 -1.68
C LEU A 48 -2.09 8.73 -2.91
N LEU A 49 -1.51 8.38 -4.07
CA LEU A 49 -1.79 9.09 -5.32
C LEU A 49 -3.27 9.01 -5.71
N TYR A 50 -3.89 7.84 -5.54
CA TYR A 50 -5.32 7.66 -5.77
C TYR A 50 -6.17 8.53 -4.85
N LEU A 51 -5.82 8.60 -3.55
CA LEU A 51 -6.50 9.43 -2.56
C LEU A 51 -6.44 10.91 -2.96
N ILE A 52 -5.26 11.40 -3.32
CA ILE A 52 -5.03 12.80 -3.71
C ILE A 52 -5.79 13.14 -5.00
N ILE A 53 -5.67 12.31 -6.05
CA ILE A 53 -6.27 12.55 -7.36
C ILE A 53 -7.82 12.60 -7.26
N ASN A 54 -8.41 11.80 -6.38
CA ASN A 54 -9.86 11.78 -6.21
C ASN A 54 -10.39 12.84 -5.23
N ASN A 55 -9.51 13.56 -4.51
CA ASN A 55 -9.88 14.58 -3.51
C ASN A 55 -9.06 15.87 -3.67
N LEU A 56 -8.83 16.32 -4.92
CA LEU A 56 -7.97 17.45 -5.23
C LEU A 56 -8.36 18.74 -4.50
N SER A 57 -9.66 19.07 -4.42
CA SER A 57 -10.16 20.25 -3.72
C SER A 57 -9.85 20.22 -2.22
N PHE A 58 -10.00 19.05 -1.60
CA PHE A 58 -9.65 18.84 -0.20
C PHE A 58 -8.16 19.08 0.05
N PHE A 59 -7.28 18.46 -0.77
CA PHE A 59 -5.83 18.60 -0.62
C PHE A 59 -5.31 19.98 -1.04
N GLN A 60 -5.99 20.69 -1.91
CA GLN A 60 -5.68 22.09 -2.22
C GLN A 60 -5.88 22.99 -1.00
N ALA A 61 -6.96 22.77 -0.24
CA ALA A 61 -7.21 23.50 1.00
C ALA A 61 -6.31 23.06 2.17
N ASN A 62 -5.84 21.81 2.14
CA ASN A 62 -5.09 21.16 3.23
C ASN A 62 -3.74 20.62 2.78
N ILE A 63 -3.00 21.38 1.98
CA ILE A 63 -1.72 20.95 1.37
C ILE A 63 -0.68 20.52 2.41
N HIS A 64 -0.69 21.16 3.58
CA HIS A 64 0.22 20.87 4.69
C HIS A 64 0.15 19.42 5.18
N LEU A 65 -0.97 18.71 4.94
CA LEU A 65 -1.13 17.33 5.35
C LEU A 65 -0.28 16.34 4.52
N ILE A 66 0.06 16.72 3.28
CA ILE A 66 0.76 15.82 2.35
C ILE A 66 2.18 16.27 1.99
N GLU A 67 2.55 17.53 2.23
CA GLU A 67 3.84 18.07 1.75
C GLU A 67 5.08 17.39 2.34
N ASN A 68 4.96 16.74 3.49
CA ASN A 68 6.05 16.04 4.16
C ASN A 68 6.08 14.53 3.90
N VAL A 69 5.12 13.99 3.15
CA VAL A 69 5.08 12.57 2.84
C VAL A 69 6.16 12.23 1.83
N LYS A 70 6.92 11.16 2.10
CA LYS A 70 8.01 10.70 1.22
C LYS A 70 7.55 9.50 0.41
N LEU A 71 7.81 9.54 -0.90
CA LEU A 71 7.66 8.42 -1.81
C LEU A 71 9.04 7.87 -2.21
N PHE A 72 9.10 6.59 -2.57
CA PHE A 72 10.34 5.84 -2.83
C PHE A 72 10.50 5.50 -4.31
N THR A 73 9.39 5.18 -5.01
CA THR A 73 9.41 4.90 -6.44
C THR A 73 9.59 6.20 -7.22
N GLU A 74 10.64 6.29 -8.01
CA GLU A 74 11.02 7.55 -8.69
C GLU A 74 9.90 8.15 -9.54
N ILE A 75 9.17 7.31 -10.29
CA ILE A 75 8.05 7.76 -11.12
C ILE A 75 6.92 8.32 -10.25
N ASN A 76 6.56 7.63 -9.18
CA ASN A 76 5.49 8.07 -8.27
C ASN A 76 5.88 9.36 -7.54
N LYS A 77 7.16 9.50 -7.14
CA LYS A 77 7.73 10.69 -6.52
C LYS A 77 7.67 11.92 -7.45
N GLN A 78 8.00 11.74 -8.72
CA GLN A 78 7.93 12.85 -9.71
C GLN A 78 6.48 13.32 -9.87
N ILE A 79 5.52 12.39 -9.96
CA ILE A 79 4.09 12.73 -10.05
C ILE A 79 3.61 13.43 -8.79
N PHE A 80 3.94 12.89 -7.64
CA PHE A 80 3.57 13.46 -6.35
C PHE A 80 4.08 14.89 -6.21
N ASN A 81 5.37 15.14 -6.48
CA ASN A 81 5.96 16.47 -6.42
C ASN A 81 5.30 17.43 -7.40
N SER A 82 5.10 17.01 -8.65
CA SER A 82 4.39 17.80 -9.66
C SER A 82 2.95 18.13 -9.24
N THR A 83 2.27 17.18 -8.59
CA THR A 83 0.91 17.40 -8.07
C THR A 83 0.92 18.41 -6.93
N ILE A 84 1.86 18.30 -5.98
CA ILE A 84 2.01 19.26 -4.87
C ILE A 84 2.31 20.68 -5.39
N GLU A 85 3.23 20.82 -6.33
CA GLU A 85 3.55 22.13 -6.92
C GLU A 85 2.32 22.80 -7.53
N ARG A 86 1.50 22.05 -8.25
CA ARG A 86 0.26 22.55 -8.83
C ARG A 86 -0.81 22.84 -7.80
N LEU A 87 -0.97 22.02 -6.77
CA LEU A 87 -1.89 22.31 -5.66
C LEU A 87 -1.50 23.62 -4.97
N LYS A 88 -0.21 23.91 -4.84
CA LYS A 88 0.31 25.18 -4.28
C LYS A 88 0.09 26.40 -5.20
N SER A 89 0.02 26.23 -6.52
CA SER A 89 -0.21 27.34 -7.45
C SER A 89 -1.62 27.93 -7.35
N GLY A 90 -2.56 27.24 -6.71
CA GLY A 90 -3.93 27.73 -6.52
C GLY A 90 -4.80 27.71 -7.78
N GLU A 91 -4.30 27.14 -8.89
CA GLU A 91 -5.09 26.98 -10.12
C GLU A 91 -6.22 25.97 -9.89
N GLN A 92 -7.34 26.18 -10.55
CA GLN A 92 -8.47 25.24 -10.48
C GLN A 92 -8.05 23.88 -11.04
N MET A 93 -7.92 22.89 -10.16
CA MET A 93 -7.37 21.59 -10.52
C MET A 93 -8.43 20.66 -11.09
N ILE A 94 -8.22 20.25 -12.32
CA ILE A 94 -8.97 19.15 -12.97
C ILE A 94 -7.94 18.02 -13.19
N ILE A 95 -8.38 16.76 -13.15
CA ILE A 95 -7.47 15.59 -13.35
C ILE A 95 -6.69 15.71 -14.66
N GLU A 96 -7.33 16.26 -15.70
CA GLU A 96 -6.73 16.51 -17.00
C GLU A 96 -5.57 17.52 -16.94
N SER A 97 -5.60 18.47 -16.00
CA SER A 97 -4.53 19.46 -15.84
C SER A 97 -3.26 18.86 -15.27
N LEU A 98 -3.32 17.68 -14.63
CA LEU A 98 -2.15 17.01 -14.05
C LEU A 98 -1.17 16.49 -15.12
N ASN A 99 -1.55 16.42 -16.41
CA ASN A 99 -0.75 15.87 -17.50
C ASN A 99 -0.10 14.51 -17.14
N LEU A 100 -0.83 13.69 -16.37
CA LEU A 100 -0.38 12.36 -15.99
C LEU A 100 -0.35 11.45 -17.21
N ASP A 101 0.68 10.62 -17.30
CA ASP A 101 0.68 9.53 -18.27
C ASP A 101 -0.56 8.66 -18.06
N LYS A 102 -1.36 8.52 -19.12
CA LYS A 102 -2.61 7.74 -19.08
C LYS A 102 -2.38 6.31 -18.62
N GLN A 103 -1.27 5.69 -19.00
CA GLN A 103 -0.95 4.31 -18.60
C GLN A 103 -0.71 4.22 -17.09
N LEU A 104 -0.08 5.22 -16.51
CA LEU A 104 0.19 5.27 -15.09
C LEU A 104 -1.06 5.59 -14.28
N LEU A 105 -1.90 6.52 -14.76
CA LEU A 105 -3.21 6.78 -14.16
C LEU A 105 -4.08 5.51 -14.16
N ASP A 106 -4.07 4.75 -15.27
CA ASP A 106 -4.75 3.47 -15.36
C ASP A 106 -4.19 2.44 -14.36
N LYS A 107 -2.87 2.40 -14.15
CA LYS A 107 -2.24 1.56 -13.11
C LYS A 107 -2.69 1.96 -11.71
N ILE A 108 -2.62 3.24 -11.35
CA ILE A 108 -3.06 3.76 -10.05
C ILE A 108 -4.53 3.37 -9.82
N ASN A 109 -5.40 3.65 -10.77
CA ASN A 109 -6.83 3.33 -10.70
C ASN A 109 -7.12 1.83 -10.62
N LYS A 110 -6.25 1.00 -11.21
CA LYS A 110 -6.41 -0.46 -11.24
C LYS A 110 -5.94 -1.13 -9.96
N PHE A 111 -4.82 -0.68 -9.40
CA PHE A 111 -4.09 -1.37 -8.35
C PHE A 111 -4.13 -0.69 -6.98
N ALA A 112 -4.62 0.55 -6.86
CA ALA A 112 -4.75 1.20 -5.54
C ALA A 112 -5.67 0.39 -4.61
N PRO A 113 -5.18 -0.15 -3.47
CA PRO A 113 -5.97 -0.97 -2.56
C PRO A 113 -7.18 -0.24 -1.97
N ILE A 114 -7.06 1.07 -1.70
CA ILE A 114 -8.10 1.89 -1.09
C ILE A 114 -9.29 2.19 -2.00
N LYS A 115 -9.19 1.89 -3.29
CA LYS A 115 -10.26 2.11 -4.26
C LYS A 115 -11.61 1.52 -3.83
N HIS A 116 -11.58 0.38 -3.13
CA HIS A 116 -12.80 -0.28 -2.68
C HIS A 116 -13.40 0.38 -1.43
N ILE A 117 -12.61 1.13 -0.68
CA ILE A 117 -13.03 1.85 0.51
C ILE A 117 -13.68 3.17 0.12
N LEU A 118 -13.09 3.89 -0.83
CA LEU A 118 -13.56 5.19 -1.33
C LEU A 118 -14.74 5.13 -2.31
N LYS A 119 -15.39 3.97 -2.48
CA LYS A 119 -16.52 3.82 -3.42
C LYS A 119 -17.75 4.67 -3.09
N ASN A 120 -17.92 5.03 -1.84
CA ASN A 120 -18.99 5.92 -1.41
C ASN A 120 -18.46 7.36 -1.45
N LYS A 121 -18.75 8.07 -2.55
CA LYS A 121 -18.56 9.52 -2.69
C LYS A 121 -19.53 10.27 -1.76
N SER A 122 -19.42 10.08 -0.47
CA SER A 122 -19.91 11.04 0.49
C SER A 122 -18.73 11.95 0.83
N ASP A 123 -18.94 13.26 0.82
CA ASP A 123 -18.00 14.29 1.25
C ASP A 123 -17.60 14.08 2.72
N ASN A 124 -16.82 13.04 2.98
CA ASN A 124 -16.39 12.70 4.32
C ASN A 124 -14.88 12.97 4.42
N ASP A 125 -14.57 14.25 4.67
CA ASP A 125 -13.20 14.71 4.89
C ASP A 125 -12.51 13.92 6.01
N ASP A 126 -13.26 13.50 7.03
CA ASP A 126 -12.72 12.68 8.13
C ASP A 126 -12.20 11.33 7.62
N GLN A 127 -12.91 10.69 6.69
CA GLN A 127 -12.44 9.43 6.07
C GLN A 127 -11.19 9.65 5.22
N VAL A 128 -11.08 10.78 4.53
CA VAL A 128 -9.87 11.13 3.74
C VAL A 128 -8.69 11.32 4.67
N ILE A 129 -8.87 11.98 5.81
CA ILE A 129 -7.83 12.19 6.82
C ILE A 129 -7.39 10.85 7.43
N GLU A 130 -8.33 10.01 7.85
CA GLU A 130 -8.04 8.69 8.44
C GLU A 130 -7.22 7.81 7.46
N LEU A 131 -7.65 7.74 6.20
CA LEU A 131 -6.93 6.99 5.17
C LEU A 131 -5.54 7.58 4.88
N LEU A 132 -5.42 8.90 4.89
CA LEU A 132 -4.14 9.57 4.72
C LEU A 132 -3.17 9.24 5.86
N ASP A 133 -3.65 9.29 7.09
CA ASP A 133 -2.85 8.97 8.28
C ASP A 133 -2.35 7.52 8.24
N ASP A 134 -3.22 6.57 7.91
CA ASP A 134 -2.86 5.16 7.78
C ASP A 134 -1.81 4.95 6.69
N ILE A 135 -2.00 5.53 5.50
CA ILE A 135 -1.05 5.40 4.39
C ILE A 135 0.28 6.07 4.74
N SER A 136 0.24 7.27 5.33
CA SER A 136 1.44 8.04 5.70
C SER A 136 2.25 7.30 6.76
N LYS A 137 1.59 6.71 7.74
CA LYS A 137 2.22 5.86 8.77
C LYS A 137 2.87 4.62 8.16
N ASP A 138 2.21 3.99 7.22
CA ASP A 138 2.73 2.83 6.50
C ASP A 138 3.98 3.18 5.66
N LEU A 139 3.98 4.32 4.97
CA LEU A 139 5.13 4.80 4.21
C LEU A 139 6.29 5.21 5.13
N PHE A 140 5.99 5.87 6.24
CA PHE A 140 6.98 6.21 7.26
C PHE A 140 7.65 4.95 7.85
N ASN A 141 6.87 3.93 8.21
CA ASN A 141 7.39 2.67 8.72
C ASN A 141 8.29 1.98 7.69
N TYR A 142 7.95 2.06 6.40
CA TYR A 142 8.78 1.54 5.33
C TYR A 142 10.13 2.29 5.23
N ASP A 143 10.12 3.62 5.29
CA ASP A 143 11.35 4.44 5.34
C ASP A 143 12.23 4.04 6.51
N LEU A 144 11.64 3.91 7.68
CA LEU A 144 12.34 3.54 8.90
C LEU A 144 12.98 2.15 8.80
N GLU A 145 12.25 1.17 8.29
CA GLU A 145 12.77 -0.18 8.07
C GLU A 145 13.92 -0.20 7.04
N PHE A 146 13.78 0.56 5.96
CA PHE A 146 14.82 0.67 4.95
C PHE A 146 16.10 1.28 5.54
N ARG A 147 15.99 2.37 6.32
CA ARG A 147 17.12 3.01 6.99
C ARG A 147 17.80 2.09 8.03
N ILE A 148 17.01 1.32 8.78
CA ILE A 148 17.53 0.32 9.73
C ILE A 148 18.34 -0.73 8.97
N GLN A 149 17.83 -1.29 7.87
CA GLN A 149 18.53 -2.30 7.06
C GLN A 149 19.84 -1.75 6.46
N GLU A 150 19.82 -0.50 5.99
CA GLU A 150 21.02 0.17 5.47
C GLU A 150 22.10 0.33 6.56
N LEU A 151 21.70 0.79 7.76
CA LEU A 151 22.62 0.93 8.89
C LEU A 151 23.12 -0.42 9.41
N GLU A 152 22.28 -1.45 9.43
CA GLU A 152 22.72 -2.82 9.79
C GLU A 152 23.77 -3.34 8.81
N SER A 153 23.55 -3.11 7.51
CA SER A 153 24.52 -3.47 6.47
C SER A 153 25.82 -2.69 6.59
N ARG A 154 25.77 -1.41 6.97
CA ARG A 154 26.95 -0.57 7.22
C ARG A 154 27.67 -1.03 8.49
N PHE A 155 26.96 -1.21 9.59
CA PHE A 155 27.51 -1.66 10.86
C PHE A 155 28.20 -3.02 10.76
N SER A 156 27.67 -3.94 9.96
CA SER A 156 28.33 -5.24 9.73
C SER A 156 29.69 -5.14 9.04
N LYS A 157 30.01 -4.00 8.40
CA LYS A 157 31.29 -3.78 7.70
C LYS A 157 32.30 -2.97 8.53
N ASP A 158 31.85 -1.96 9.24
CA ASP A 158 32.75 -1.01 9.94
C ASP A 158 32.71 -1.11 11.47
N MET A 159 31.66 -1.74 12.04
CA MET A 159 31.45 -1.92 13.50
C MET A 159 31.69 -0.63 14.32
N SER A 160 31.38 0.54 13.72
CA SER A 160 31.62 1.82 14.38
C SER A 160 30.60 2.10 15.48
N GLU A 161 31.06 2.75 16.56
CA GLU A 161 30.21 3.14 17.69
C GLU A 161 29.13 4.15 17.26
N THR A 162 29.44 5.03 16.31
CA THR A 162 28.49 6.00 15.75
C THR A 162 27.35 5.30 15.03
N THR A 163 27.65 4.37 14.13
CA THR A 163 26.63 3.58 13.39
C THR A 163 25.80 2.74 14.37
N PHE A 164 26.39 2.21 15.44
CA PHE A 164 25.66 1.47 16.46
C PHE A 164 24.66 2.35 17.20
N ASN A 165 25.05 3.56 17.60
CA ASN A 165 24.18 4.49 18.31
C ASN A 165 23.01 4.96 17.41
N GLU A 166 23.27 5.31 16.14
CA GLU A 166 22.24 5.64 15.16
C GLU A 166 21.25 4.49 14.98
N LEU A 167 21.75 3.26 14.84
CA LEU A 167 20.92 2.07 14.70
C LEU A 167 20.03 1.84 15.93
N LYS A 168 20.57 2.05 17.14
CA LYS A 168 19.84 1.94 18.39
C LYS A 168 18.71 2.98 18.48
N GLU A 169 18.97 4.20 18.08
CA GLU A 169 17.96 5.28 18.05
C GLU A 169 16.81 4.94 17.10
N LEU A 170 17.09 4.55 15.86
CA LEU A 170 16.07 4.17 14.90
C LEU A 170 15.26 2.94 15.35
N LYS A 171 15.91 1.94 15.96
CA LYS A 171 15.20 0.78 16.52
C LYS A 171 14.30 1.15 17.71
N ASN A 172 14.63 2.17 18.47
CA ASN A 172 13.77 2.68 19.52
C ASN A 172 12.59 3.47 18.94
N GLU A 173 12.81 4.32 17.93
CA GLU A 173 11.76 5.03 17.22
C GLU A 173 10.70 4.06 16.65
N ARG A 174 11.15 2.94 16.04
CA ARG A 174 10.25 1.88 15.55
C ARG A 174 9.37 1.24 16.63
N LYS A 175 9.78 1.22 17.88
CA LYS A 175 8.99 0.62 18.97
C LYS A 175 7.92 1.54 19.50
N ILE A 176 8.05 2.84 19.28
CA ILE A 176 7.15 3.88 19.78
C ILE A 176 6.00 4.14 18.79
N ASN A 177 6.23 3.92 17.50
CA ASN A 177 5.24 4.05 16.42
C ASN A 177 4.52 2.73 16.13
#